data_d16519b822d90211b62845259d94d266
#
_entry.id   d16519b822d90211b62845259d94d266
#
_cell.length_a   1.000
_cell.length_b   1.000
_cell.length_c   1.000
_cell.angle_alpha   90.00
_cell.angle_beta   90.00
_cell.angle_gamma   90.00
#
_symmetry.space_group_name_H-M   'P 1'
#
loop_
_entity.id
_entity.type
_entity.pdbx_description
1 polymer ?
#
loop_
_entity_poly.entity_id
_entity_poly.type
_entity_poly.pdbx_seq_one_letter_code
_entity_poly.pdbx_strand_id
1 'polypeptide(L)'
;MFELVFLGTAAAVPSAERGLPALLVGHGPDRFLVDCGEGTQRQLLRAGLGFRGLRHVLLTHAHLDHVMGRAGLIATRALWGLSGVIEIIGSGETVEFVRRYLAVTVGAENGYRLRAVSPGSVLSLPGLRLDAFAVAHRGTQSLGYRFEEEARRPLLAERLAALGVPDGPARRELAGGRTVTLADGRLIAPQMVRGPEVAGGRLVVVGDVEEVASLTRDVDAADALVIEATFLDRDSALARARGHLTAATAASLASDAGVGELLLTHISGRYRPEEIKEEAAGIFPRTRIVADFDHISVAARSASAKVGI
;
A
#
# COMPACT_ATOMS: atom_id res chain seq x y z
N MET A 1 -7.43 -7.20 -6.03
CA MET A 1 -6.38 -7.91 -5.29
C MET A 1 -5.11 -7.08 -5.35
N PHE A 2 -4.50 -6.83 -4.22
CA PHE A 2 -3.24 -6.08 -4.14
C PHE A 2 -2.05 -7.03 -4.08
N GLU A 3 -0.96 -6.66 -4.75
CA GLU A 3 0.32 -7.35 -4.70
C GLU A 3 1.32 -6.46 -3.97
N LEU A 4 1.82 -6.93 -2.84
CA LEU A 4 2.78 -6.20 -2.02
C LEU A 4 4.17 -6.76 -2.21
N VAL A 5 5.16 -5.88 -2.40
CA VAL A 5 6.57 -6.25 -2.36
C VAL A 5 7.30 -5.32 -1.40
N PHE A 6 7.80 -5.89 -0.32
CA PHE A 6 8.55 -5.14 0.68
C PHE A 6 9.99 -4.96 0.21
N LEU A 7 10.37 -3.72 -0.09
CA LEU A 7 11.70 -3.38 -0.62
C LEU A 7 12.67 -2.99 0.48
N GLY A 8 12.15 -2.56 1.63
CA GLY A 8 12.93 -2.23 2.81
C GLY A 8 12.04 -2.20 4.04
N THR A 9 12.53 -2.80 5.12
CA THR A 9 11.75 -3.12 6.31
C THR A 9 12.45 -2.77 7.63
N ALA A 10 13.63 -2.11 7.57
CA ALA A 10 14.36 -1.63 8.74
C ALA A 10 13.76 -0.35 9.31
N ALA A 11 13.93 -0.14 10.61
CA ALA A 11 13.66 1.11 11.32
C ALA A 11 14.91 1.99 11.38
N ALA A 12 14.80 3.24 10.91
CA ALA A 12 15.78 4.32 11.01
C ALA A 12 17.19 4.02 10.44
N VAL A 13 17.73 2.84 10.64
CA VAL A 13 19.09 2.44 10.22
C VAL A 13 19.03 1.13 9.44
N PRO A 14 19.59 1.07 8.22
CA PRO A 14 19.60 -0.17 7.45
C PRO A 14 20.54 -1.20 8.08
N SER A 15 20.31 -2.48 7.77
CA SER A 15 21.23 -3.58 8.07
C SER A 15 21.69 -4.28 6.78
N ALA A 16 22.48 -5.35 6.92
CA ALA A 16 22.84 -6.18 5.78
C ALA A 16 21.61 -6.90 5.18
N GLU A 17 20.61 -7.21 6.01
CA GLU A 17 19.41 -7.99 5.67
C GLU A 17 18.21 -7.11 5.35
N ARG A 18 18.15 -5.89 5.91
CA ARG A 18 16.99 -4.99 5.83
C ARG A 18 17.38 -3.61 5.31
N GLY A 19 16.80 -3.20 4.19
CA GLY A 19 16.87 -1.83 3.67
C GLY A 19 15.92 -0.90 4.41
N LEU A 20 16.05 0.39 4.14
CA LEU A 20 15.18 1.45 4.69
C LEU A 20 13.77 1.41 4.08
N PRO A 21 12.75 1.98 4.76
CA PRO A 21 11.34 1.81 4.42
C PRO A 21 11.00 2.08 2.96
N ALA A 22 10.47 1.06 2.30
CA ALA A 22 9.91 1.15 0.96
C ALA A 22 9.01 -0.06 0.69
N LEU A 23 7.77 0.18 0.30
CA LEU A 23 6.77 -0.82 -0.04
C LEU A 23 6.23 -0.56 -1.44
N LEU A 24 6.33 -1.53 -2.34
CA LEU A 24 5.64 -1.47 -3.62
C LEU A 24 4.25 -2.13 -3.50
N VAL A 25 3.21 -1.37 -3.81
CA VAL A 25 1.82 -1.82 -3.91
C VAL A 25 1.43 -1.89 -5.37
N GLY A 26 1.10 -3.07 -5.85
CA GLY A 26 0.58 -3.32 -7.19
C GLY A 26 -0.94 -3.51 -7.19
N HIS A 27 -1.64 -2.90 -8.15
CA HIS A 27 -3.06 -3.13 -8.42
C HIS A 27 -3.30 -3.14 -9.93
N GLY A 28 -3.50 -4.31 -10.51
CA GLY A 28 -3.57 -4.46 -11.97
C GLY A 28 -2.32 -3.89 -12.66
N PRO A 29 -2.45 -2.90 -13.57
CA PRO A 29 -1.31 -2.28 -14.23
C PRO A 29 -0.63 -1.18 -13.39
N ASP A 30 -1.26 -0.74 -12.32
CA ASP A 30 -0.82 0.40 -11.53
C ASP A 30 0.15 -0.03 -10.42
N ARG A 31 1.17 0.78 -10.20
CA ARG A 31 2.20 0.57 -9.18
C ARG A 31 2.37 1.84 -8.35
N PHE A 32 2.32 1.66 -7.04
CA PHE A 32 2.51 2.71 -6.04
C PHE A 32 3.71 2.33 -5.17
N LEU A 33 4.64 3.24 -5.01
CA LEU A 33 5.72 3.08 -4.03
C LEU A 33 5.35 3.89 -2.78
N VAL A 34 5.13 3.21 -1.66
CA VAL A 34 4.93 3.86 -0.36
C VAL A 34 6.27 3.96 0.32
N ASP A 35 6.70 5.17 0.57
CA ASP A 35 8.03 5.59 0.99
C ASP A 35 9.15 5.20 0.02
N CYS A 36 10.28 5.85 0.16
CA CYS A 36 11.44 5.67 -0.69
C CYS A 36 12.72 5.99 0.10
N GLY A 37 13.04 5.10 1.05
CA GLY A 37 14.28 5.17 1.82
C GLY A 37 15.52 5.02 0.95
N GLU A 38 16.68 5.35 1.51
CA GLU A 38 17.94 5.16 0.81
C GLU A 38 18.08 3.69 0.34
N GLY A 39 18.62 3.50 -0.86
CA GLY A 39 18.80 2.16 -1.43
C GLY A 39 17.58 1.57 -2.13
N THR A 40 16.38 2.18 -2.06
CA THR A 40 15.15 1.68 -2.71
C THR A 40 15.35 1.41 -4.20
N GLN A 41 16.10 2.26 -4.90
CA GLN A 41 16.47 2.04 -6.31
C GLN A 41 17.16 0.69 -6.53
N ARG A 42 18.12 0.33 -5.70
CA ARG A 42 18.83 -0.95 -5.75
C ARG A 42 17.90 -2.11 -5.39
N GLN A 43 17.03 -1.92 -4.41
CA GLN A 43 16.07 -2.95 -3.99
C GLN A 43 15.05 -3.26 -5.09
N LEU A 44 14.55 -2.27 -5.83
CA LEU A 44 13.70 -2.49 -7.02
C LEU A 44 14.39 -3.35 -8.09
N LEU A 45 15.68 -3.14 -8.31
CA LEU A 45 16.47 -3.93 -9.25
C LEU A 45 16.69 -5.36 -8.74
N ARG A 46 17.04 -5.51 -7.46
CA ARG A 46 17.23 -6.84 -6.83
C ARG A 46 15.95 -7.67 -6.82
N ALA A 47 14.80 -7.03 -6.62
CA ALA A 47 13.49 -7.68 -6.70
C ALA A 47 13.07 -8.04 -8.15
N GLY A 48 13.85 -7.69 -9.18
CA GLY A 48 13.49 -7.91 -10.57
C GLY A 48 12.34 -7.08 -11.10
N LEU A 49 11.89 -6.08 -10.34
CA LEU A 49 10.68 -5.29 -10.65
C LEU A 49 10.96 -4.15 -11.62
N GLY A 50 12.18 -3.61 -11.65
CA GLY A 50 12.55 -2.44 -12.44
C GLY A 50 11.69 -1.21 -12.11
N PHE A 51 11.73 -0.21 -13.01
CA PHE A 51 11.06 1.09 -12.78
C PHE A 51 9.87 1.33 -13.70
N ARG A 52 9.55 0.38 -14.59
CA ARG A 52 8.41 0.53 -15.52
C ARG A 52 7.09 0.47 -14.76
N GLY A 53 6.15 1.33 -15.14
CA GLY A 53 4.83 1.40 -14.52
C GLY A 53 4.80 2.08 -13.15
N LEU A 54 5.94 2.45 -12.56
CA LEU A 54 6.00 3.23 -11.34
C LEU A 54 5.67 4.70 -11.67
N ARG A 55 4.46 5.12 -11.32
CA ARG A 55 3.94 6.46 -11.59
C ARG A 55 3.74 7.29 -10.34
N HIS A 56 3.54 6.64 -9.20
CA HIS A 56 3.21 7.31 -7.94
C HIS A 56 4.16 6.87 -6.84
N VAL A 57 4.71 7.85 -6.12
CA VAL A 57 5.43 7.68 -4.86
C VAL A 57 4.63 8.38 -3.79
N LEU A 58 4.15 7.63 -2.81
CA LEU A 58 3.34 8.09 -1.69
C LEU A 58 4.26 8.19 -0.47
N LEU A 59 4.38 9.37 0.11
CA LEU A 59 5.26 9.59 1.24
C LEU A 59 4.46 9.72 2.51
N THR A 60 4.79 8.91 3.50
CA THR A 60 4.14 8.97 4.80
C THR A 60 4.53 10.23 5.56
N HIS A 61 5.83 10.53 5.62
CA HIS A 61 6.36 11.73 6.29
C HIS A 61 7.78 12.06 5.81
N ALA A 62 8.42 13.09 6.40
CA ALA A 62 9.67 13.68 5.91
C ALA A 62 10.95 13.14 6.58
N HIS A 63 10.89 12.11 7.43
CA HIS A 63 12.11 11.55 8.01
C HIS A 63 13.01 10.95 6.94
N LEU A 64 14.34 11.01 7.18
CA LEU A 64 15.35 10.71 6.16
C LEU A 64 15.26 9.28 5.64
N ASP A 65 15.02 8.34 6.50
CA ASP A 65 14.89 6.91 6.18
C ASP A 65 13.68 6.60 5.29
N HIS A 66 12.66 7.47 5.24
CA HIS A 66 11.50 7.34 4.35
C HIS A 66 11.66 8.07 3.01
N VAL A 67 12.66 8.97 2.89
CA VAL A 67 12.63 9.94 1.79
C VAL A 67 13.91 10.02 0.96
N MET A 68 15.09 9.56 1.45
CA MET A 68 16.37 9.87 0.80
C MET A 68 16.64 9.10 -0.50
N GLY A 69 15.98 7.99 -0.79
CA GLY A 69 16.22 7.18 -1.99
C GLY A 69 15.74 7.79 -3.31
N ARG A 70 14.92 8.85 -3.25
CA ARG A 70 14.28 9.41 -4.45
C ARG A 70 15.23 10.03 -5.46
N ALA A 71 16.27 10.71 -5.01
CA ALA A 71 17.23 11.31 -5.95
C ALA A 71 17.86 10.26 -6.85
N GLY A 72 18.30 9.13 -6.26
CA GLY A 72 18.86 8.01 -7.02
C GLY A 72 17.83 7.37 -7.96
N LEU A 73 16.58 7.21 -7.51
CA LEU A 73 15.49 6.66 -8.32
C LEU A 73 15.20 7.54 -9.54
N ILE A 74 15.05 8.86 -9.35
CA ILE A 74 14.78 9.82 -10.42
C ILE A 74 15.95 9.90 -11.40
N ALA A 75 17.17 10.01 -10.89
CA ALA A 75 18.38 10.08 -11.69
C ALA A 75 18.55 8.82 -12.58
N THR A 76 18.34 7.63 -12.03
CA THR A 76 18.41 6.38 -12.79
C THR A 76 17.35 6.30 -13.89
N ARG A 77 16.12 6.70 -13.59
CA ARG A 77 15.07 6.74 -14.61
C ARG A 77 15.42 7.68 -15.75
N ALA A 78 15.96 8.85 -15.44
CA ALA A 78 16.40 9.81 -16.45
C ALA A 78 17.54 9.25 -17.31
N LEU A 79 18.57 8.67 -16.68
CA LEU A 79 19.71 8.06 -17.38
C LEU A 79 19.29 6.87 -18.29
N TRP A 80 18.28 6.13 -17.90
CA TRP A 80 17.75 5.02 -18.71
C TRP A 80 16.74 5.46 -19.76
N GLY A 81 16.48 6.75 -19.90
CA GLY A 81 15.51 7.29 -20.86
C GLY A 81 14.08 6.81 -20.63
N LEU A 82 13.73 6.47 -19.38
CA LEU A 82 12.37 6.03 -19.07
C LEU A 82 11.42 7.20 -19.13
N SER A 83 10.52 7.17 -20.11
CA SER A 83 9.49 8.18 -20.31
C SER A 83 8.45 8.16 -19.17
N GLY A 84 7.79 9.30 -18.99
CA GLY A 84 6.72 9.49 -18.01
C GLY A 84 7.21 10.15 -16.72
N VAL A 85 6.30 10.90 -16.12
CA VAL A 85 6.51 11.65 -14.89
C VAL A 85 6.13 10.78 -13.70
N ILE A 86 6.99 10.73 -12.67
CA ILE A 86 6.60 10.20 -11.36
C ILE A 86 5.93 11.32 -10.57
N GLU A 87 4.72 11.08 -10.11
CA GLU A 87 4.06 11.97 -9.16
C GLU A 87 4.45 11.56 -7.73
N ILE A 88 5.07 12.48 -7.01
CA ILE A 88 5.48 12.31 -5.61
C ILE A 88 4.45 13.05 -4.76
N ILE A 89 3.75 12.29 -3.92
CA ILE A 89 2.59 12.72 -3.15
C ILE A 89 2.92 12.63 -1.68
N GLY A 90 2.57 13.63 -0.89
CA GLY A 90 2.76 13.66 0.55
C GLY A 90 2.08 14.86 1.17
N SER A 91 2.23 15.05 2.49
CA SER A 91 1.76 16.26 3.16
C SER A 91 2.48 17.51 2.65
N GLY A 92 1.94 18.68 2.96
CA GLY A 92 2.58 19.96 2.57
C GLY A 92 4.01 20.09 3.08
N GLU A 93 4.24 19.69 4.33
CA GLU A 93 5.57 19.68 4.96
C GLU A 93 6.52 18.72 4.23
N THR A 94 6.09 17.50 3.98
CA THR A 94 6.89 16.48 3.30
C THR A 94 7.24 16.90 1.88
N VAL A 95 6.28 17.44 1.14
CA VAL A 95 6.50 17.92 -0.23
C VAL A 95 7.48 19.08 -0.27
N GLU A 96 7.42 20.02 0.69
CA GLU A 96 8.35 21.13 0.74
C GLU A 96 9.78 20.67 1.08
N PHE A 97 9.94 19.73 2.02
CA PHE A 97 11.23 19.09 2.28
C PHE A 97 11.80 18.45 1.01
N VAL A 98 10.98 17.65 0.31
CA VAL A 98 11.36 16.96 -0.93
C VAL A 98 11.75 17.94 -2.02
N ARG A 99 11.02 19.03 -2.17
CA ARG A 99 11.33 20.08 -3.14
C ARG A 99 12.75 20.62 -2.95
N ARG A 100 13.10 20.98 -1.71
CA ARG A 100 14.44 21.49 -1.38
C ARG A 100 15.52 20.44 -1.61
N TYR A 101 15.27 19.22 -1.18
CA TYR A 101 16.19 18.10 -1.36
C TYR A 101 16.47 17.79 -2.84
N LEU A 102 15.43 17.69 -3.68
CA LEU A 102 15.58 17.40 -5.10
C LEU A 102 16.19 18.57 -5.88
N ALA A 103 15.95 19.82 -5.47
CA ALA A 103 16.53 20.98 -6.12
C ALA A 103 18.07 20.97 -6.07
N VAL A 104 18.66 20.48 -4.98
CA VAL A 104 20.13 20.41 -4.82
C VAL A 104 20.75 19.10 -5.33
N THR A 105 19.94 18.06 -5.61
CA THR A 105 20.47 16.73 -6.00
C THR A 105 20.25 16.40 -7.47
N VAL A 106 19.08 16.62 -8.03
CA VAL A 106 18.73 16.26 -9.41
C VAL A 106 18.28 17.45 -10.27
N GLY A 107 18.18 18.63 -9.68
CA GLY A 107 17.70 19.84 -10.35
C GLY A 107 16.19 19.88 -10.52
N ALA A 108 15.68 21.00 -11.08
CA ALA A 108 14.25 21.20 -11.25
C ALA A 108 13.67 20.33 -12.37
N GLU A 109 12.58 19.65 -12.07
CA GLU A 109 11.56 19.11 -12.99
C GLU A 109 11.96 18.01 -13.98
N ASN A 110 13.04 17.27 -13.76
CA ASN A 110 13.40 16.16 -14.63
C ASN A 110 12.66 14.85 -14.25
N GLY A 111 11.49 14.64 -14.86
CA GLY A 111 10.79 13.35 -14.77
C GLY A 111 9.97 13.13 -13.48
N TYR A 112 9.73 14.18 -12.68
CA TYR A 112 8.86 14.11 -11.50
C TYR A 112 7.94 15.32 -11.36
N ARG A 113 6.86 15.15 -10.59
CA ARG A 113 5.94 16.20 -10.15
C ARG A 113 5.70 16.06 -8.66
N LEU A 114 5.67 17.15 -7.93
CA LEU A 114 5.34 17.18 -6.51
C LEU A 114 3.89 17.57 -6.30
N ARG A 115 3.15 16.81 -5.48
CA ARG A 115 1.78 17.10 -5.13
C ARG A 115 1.56 17.00 -3.62
N ALA A 116 1.23 18.12 -3.01
CA ALA A 116 0.81 18.18 -1.61
C ALA A 116 -0.66 17.75 -1.50
N VAL A 117 -0.95 16.92 -0.50
CA VAL A 117 -2.31 16.49 -0.16
C VAL A 117 -2.57 16.66 1.33
N SER A 118 -3.85 16.81 1.66
CA SER A 118 -4.38 16.73 3.03
C SER A 118 -5.14 15.41 3.20
N PRO A 119 -5.49 15.01 4.43
CA PRO A 119 -6.40 13.88 4.63
C PRO A 119 -7.65 13.98 3.77
N GLY A 120 -8.02 12.86 3.14
CA GLY A 120 -9.13 12.76 2.17
C GLY A 120 -8.72 12.00 0.92
N SER A 121 -9.51 12.17 -0.16
CA SER A 121 -9.27 11.46 -1.42
C SER A 121 -8.00 11.96 -2.13
N VAL A 122 -7.12 11.03 -2.47
CA VAL A 122 -5.85 11.29 -3.17
C VAL A 122 -5.94 10.97 -4.64
N LEU A 123 -6.42 9.77 -5.00
CA LEU A 123 -6.54 9.30 -6.37
C LEU A 123 -7.81 8.46 -6.53
N SER A 124 -8.45 8.58 -7.69
CA SER A 124 -9.49 7.66 -8.14
C SER A 124 -9.07 7.12 -9.51
N LEU A 125 -8.81 5.82 -9.57
CA LEU A 125 -8.48 5.08 -10.78
C LEU A 125 -9.57 4.05 -11.05
N PRO A 126 -9.70 3.52 -12.27
CA PRO A 126 -10.71 2.50 -12.56
C PRO A 126 -10.58 1.30 -11.61
N GLY A 127 -11.59 1.10 -10.77
CA GLY A 127 -11.65 0.02 -9.78
C GLY A 127 -10.81 0.21 -8.52
N LEU A 128 -10.20 1.38 -8.32
CA LEU A 128 -9.36 1.67 -7.15
C LEU A 128 -9.54 3.10 -6.67
N ARG A 129 -9.84 3.27 -5.37
CA ARG A 129 -9.76 4.53 -4.66
C ARG A 129 -8.57 4.51 -3.71
N LEU A 130 -7.84 5.62 -3.65
CA LEU A 130 -6.76 5.87 -2.71
C LEU A 130 -7.09 7.10 -1.89
N ASP A 131 -7.19 6.93 -0.59
CA ASP A 131 -7.37 8.00 0.38
C ASP A 131 -6.13 8.14 1.28
N ALA A 132 -5.88 9.36 1.78
CA ALA A 132 -4.91 9.62 2.83
C ALA A 132 -5.64 9.98 4.12
N PHE A 133 -5.06 9.65 5.25
CA PHE A 133 -5.54 10.03 6.58
C PHE A 133 -4.37 10.52 7.46
N ALA A 134 -4.69 11.30 8.47
CA ALA A 134 -3.67 11.86 9.37
C ALA A 134 -3.14 10.76 10.31
N VAL A 135 -1.84 10.81 10.55
CA VAL A 135 -1.14 9.93 11.50
C VAL A 135 -0.36 10.81 12.48
N ALA A 136 -0.49 10.53 13.78
CA ALA A 136 0.28 11.22 14.80
C ALA A 136 1.69 10.64 14.87
N HIS A 137 2.70 11.45 14.58
CA HIS A 137 4.10 11.08 14.71
C HIS A 137 4.98 12.32 14.95
N ARG A 138 5.45 12.51 16.17
CA ARG A 138 6.42 13.52 16.59
C ARG A 138 6.14 14.94 16.08
N GLY A 139 4.86 15.30 15.99
CA GLY A 139 4.43 16.62 15.54
C GLY A 139 4.63 16.90 14.03
N THR A 140 4.98 15.88 13.23
CA THR A 140 5.06 15.99 11.77
C THR A 140 3.67 15.88 11.13
N GLN A 141 3.52 16.42 9.92
CA GLN A 141 2.33 16.19 9.10
C GLN A 141 2.39 14.80 8.44
N SER A 142 2.27 13.74 9.24
CA SER A 142 2.34 12.36 8.73
C SER A 142 1.01 11.89 8.15
N LEU A 143 1.08 11.05 7.11
CA LEU A 143 -0.06 10.46 6.41
C LEU A 143 0.04 8.93 6.41
N GLY A 144 -1.12 8.28 6.63
CA GLY A 144 -1.35 6.90 6.24
C GLY A 144 -2.15 6.85 4.94
N TYR A 145 -2.14 5.70 4.27
CA TYR A 145 -2.81 5.50 2.99
C TYR A 145 -3.74 4.31 3.02
N ARG A 146 -4.97 4.50 2.51
CA ARG A 146 -5.98 3.46 2.38
C ARG A 146 -6.26 3.24 0.91
N PHE A 147 -6.00 2.03 0.43
CA PHE A 147 -6.32 1.55 -0.90
C PHE A 147 -7.61 0.74 -0.81
N GLU A 148 -8.63 1.13 -1.55
CA GLU A 148 -9.92 0.43 -1.61
C GLU A 148 -10.26 0.06 -3.06
N GLU A 149 -10.44 -1.24 -3.30
CA GLU A 149 -11.01 -1.71 -4.55
C GLU A 149 -12.53 -1.43 -4.55
N GLU A 150 -13.05 -1.00 -5.70
CA GLU A 150 -14.49 -0.93 -5.89
C GLU A 150 -15.12 -2.33 -5.88
N ALA A 151 -16.32 -2.45 -5.29
CA ALA A 151 -17.11 -3.66 -5.38
C ALA A 151 -17.41 -3.97 -6.86
N ARG A 152 -17.36 -5.23 -7.24
CA ARG A 152 -17.54 -5.66 -8.63
C ARG A 152 -18.56 -6.79 -8.75
N ARG A 153 -19.22 -6.85 -9.90
CA ARG A 153 -20.08 -7.98 -10.29
C ARG A 153 -19.42 -8.72 -11.43
N PRO A 154 -18.72 -9.84 -11.16
CA PRO A 154 -18.01 -10.58 -12.19
C PRO A 154 -18.99 -11.18 -13.21
N LEU A 155 -18.54 -11.32 -14.44
CA LEU A 155 -19.27 -12.10 -15.45
C LEU A 155 -19.10 -13.59 -15.13
N LEU A 156 -20.21 -14.34 -15.08
CA LEU A 156 -20.20 -15.79 -14.82
C LEU A 156 -19.92 -16.53 -16.12
N ALA A 157 -18.82 -17.28 -16.17
CA ALA A 157 -18.40 -18.02 -17.36
C ALA A 157 -19.49 -19.01 -17.84
N GLU A 158 -20.17 -19.68 -16.93
CA GLU A 158 -21.28 -20.59 -17.22
C GLU A 158 -22.45 -19.90 -17.91
N ARG A 159 -22.84 -18.69 -17.45
CA ARG A 159 -23.92 -17.91 -18.08
C ARG A 159 -23.53 -17.35 -19.44
N LEU A 160 -22.26 -16.91 -19.58
CA LEU A 160 -21.74 -16.49 -20.89
C LEU A 160 -21.76 -17.63 -21.89
N ALA A 161 -21.33 -18.83 -21.49
CA ALA A 161 -21.35 -20.03 -22.33
C ALA A 161 -22.79 -20.45 -22.70
N ALA A 162 -23.69 -20.49 -21.71
CA ALA A 162 -25.11 -20.87 -21.94
C ALA A 162 -25.81 -19.90 -22.91
N LEU A 163 -25.45 -18.62 -22.91
CA LEU A 163 -26.00 -17.62 -23.81
C LEU A 163 -25.21 -17.46 -25.12
N GLY A 164 -24.12 -18.22 -25.30
CA GLY A 164 -23.29 -18.17 -26.51
C GLY A 164 -22.53 -16.86 -26.69
N VAL A 165 -22.19 -16.17 -25.60
CA VAL A 165 -21.43 -14.90 -25.68
C VAL A 165 -19.97 -15.20 -26.00
N PRO A 166 -19.43 -14.79 -27.16
CA PRO A 166 -18.06 -15.05 -27.55
C PRO A 166 -17.05 -14.31 -26.68
N ASP A 167 -15.83 -14.82 -26.61
CA ASP A 167 -14.70 -14.08 -26.01
C ASP A 167 -14.41 -12.80 -26.76
N GLY A 168 -13.87 -11.81 -26.04
CA GLY A 168 -13.38 -10.57 -26.66
C GLY A 168 -14.28 -9.35 -26.42
N PRO A 169 -14.57 -8.54 -27.45
CA PRO A 169 -15.24 -7.24 -27.29
C PRO A 169 -16.60 -7.32 -26.59
N ALA A 170 -17.44 -8.31 -26.93
CA ALA A 170 -18.77 -8.48 -26.34
C ALA A 170 -18.71 -8.63 -24.82
N ARG A 171 -17.78 -9.44 -24.29
CA ARG A 171 -17.61 -9.59 -22.85
C ARG A 171 -17.09 -8.31 -22.18
N ARG A 172 -16.23 -7.53 -22.84
CA ARG A 172 -15.78 -6.23 -22.33
C ARG A 172 -16.93 -5.22 -22.20
N GLU A 173 -17.82 -5.18 -23.22
CA GLU A 173 -19.01 -4.33 -23.19
C GLU A 173 -19.94 -4.71 -22.03
N LEU A 174 -20.23 -6.01 -21.87
CA LEU A 174 -21.04 -6.53 -20.76
C LEU A 174 -20.42 -6.26 -19.39
N ALA A 175 -19.10 -6.40 -19.26
CA ALA A 175 -18.38 -6.03 -18.03
C ALA A 175 -18.50 -4.54 -17.75
N GLY A 176 -18.42 -3.69 -18.79
CA GLY A 176 -18.64 -2.24 -18.72
C GLY A 176 -20.10 -1.81 -18.51
N GLY A 177 -21.03 -2.76 -18.38
CA GLY A 177 -22.44 -2.45 -18.12
C GLY A 177 -23.28 -2.17 -19.36
N ARG A 178 -22.76 -2.44 -20.56
CA ARG A 178 -23.47 -2.20 -21.81
C ARG A 178 -24.09 -3.48 -22.36
N THR A 179 -25.32 -3.37 -22.89
CA THR A 179 -26.00 -4.46 -23.61
C THR A 179 -25.32 -4.70 -24.95
N VAL A 180 -25.15 -5.96 -25.33
CA VAL A 180 -24.58 -6.35 -26.61
C VAL A 180 -25.62 -7.11 -27.47
N THR A 181 -25.52 -6.93 -28.81
CA THR A 181 -26.28 -7.73 -29.77
C THR A 181 -25.37 -8.81 -30.33
N LEU A 182 -25.75 -10.05 -30.21
CA LEU A 182 -25.04 -11.17 -30.81
C LEU A 182 -25.30 -11.25 -32.33
N ALA A 183 -24.48 -12.06 -33.02
CA ALA A 183 -24.61 -12.23 -34.49
C ALA A 183 -25.97 -12.80 -34.92
N ASP A 184 -26.68 -13.51 -34.04
CA ASP A 184 -28.02 -14.06 -34.26
C ASP A 184 -29.16 -13.08 -33.92
N GLY A 185 -28.84 -11.81 -33.60
CA GLY A 185 -29.78 -10.76 -33.25
C GLY A 185 -30.23 -10.73 -31.79
N ARG A 186 -29.83 -11.68 -30.95
CA ARG A 186 -30.19 -11.69 -29.53
C ARG A 186 -29.49 -10.57 -28.76
N LEU A 187 -30.26 -9.89 -27.93
CA LEU A 187 -29.78 -8.88 -27.00
C LEU A 187 -29.39 -9.52 -25.66
N ILE A 188 -28.16 -9.33 -25.26
CA ILE A 188 -27.64 -9.79 -23.96
C ILE A 188 -27.42 -8.60 -23.08
N ALA A 189 -28.23 -8.46 -22.03
CA ALA A 189 -28.04 -7.43 -21.01
C ALA A 189 -27.04 -7.89 -19.94
N PRO A 190 -26.27 -6.97 -19.33
CA PRO A 190 -25.28 -7.31 -18.29
C PRO A 190 -25.84 -8.14 -17.13
N GLN A 191 -27.07 -7.89 -16.73
CA GLN A 191 -27.76 -8.60 -15.62
C GLN A 191 -27.94 -10.10 -15.91
N MET A 192 -28.00 -10.50 -17.16
CA MET A 192 -28.17 -11.90 -17.56
C MET A 192 -26.91 -12.74 -17.29
N VAL A 193 -25.74 -12.10 -17.29
CA VAL A 193 -24.43 -12.76 -17.21
C VAL A 193 -23.63 -12.40 -15.97
N ARG A 194 -24.01 -11.34 -15.22
CA ARG A 194 -23.33 -10.93 -14.00
C ARG A 194 -23.69 -11.84 -12.82
N GLY A 195 -22.69 -12.12 -11.99
CA GLY A 195 -22.82 -12.77 -10.70
C GLY A 195 -23.25 -11.81 -9.58
N PRO A 196 -23.29 -12.33 -8.35
CA PRO A 196 -23.49 -11.52 -7.17
C PRO A 196 -22.36 -10.49 -7.04
N GLU A 197 -22.61 -9.45 -6.27
CA GLU A 197 -21.61 -8.46 -5.95
C GLU A 197 -20.51 -9.07 -5.07
N VAL A 198 -19.28 -8.84 -5.44
CA VAL A 198 -18.10 -9.23 -4.69
C VAL A 198 -17.49 -7.95 -4.12
N ALA A 199 -17.33 -7.90 -2.81
CA ALA A 199 -16.71 -6.76 -2.14
C ALA A 199 -15.28 -6.54 -2.67
N GLY A 200 -14.88 -5.29 -2.77
CA GLY A 200 -13.50 -4.91 -3.04
C GLY A 200 -12.60 -5.14 -1.84
N GLY A 201 -11.31 -5.33 -2.10
CA GLY A 201 -10.29 -5.44 -1.05
C GLY A 201 -9.95 -4.08 -0.47
N ARG A 202 -9.57 -4.06 0.82
CA ARG A 202 -9.09 -2.89 1.54
C ARG A 202 -7.70 -3.17 2.11
N LEU A 203 -6.72 -2.39 1.66
CA LEU A 203 -5.35 -2.39 2.19
C LEU A 203 -5.10 -1.05 2.87
N VAL A 204 -4.58 -1.10 4.09
CA VAL A 204 -4.15 0.11 4.80
C VAL A 204 -2.65 0.04 5.07
N VAL A 205 -1.95 1.15 4.78
CA VAL A 205 -0.51 1.29 5.02
C VAL A 205 -0.29 2.50 5.92
N VAL A 206 0.31 2.26 7.07
CA VAL A 206 0.70 3.26 8.05
C VAL A 206 2.21 3.22 8.18
N GLY A 207 2.85 4.39 8.08
CA GLY A 207 4.28 4.54 8.39
C GLY A 207 4.51 4.62 9.90
N ASP A 208 5.44 5.48 10.29
CA ASP A 208 5.75 5.70 11.71
C ASP A 208 4.58 6.38 12.41
N VAL A 209 4.28 5.91 13.62
CA VAL A 209 3.13 6.35 14.39
C VAL A 209 3.39 6.25 15.90
N GLU A 210 3.02 7.28 16.66
CA GLU A 210 3.26 7.33 18.10
C GLU A 210 2.05 6.90 18.94
N GLU A 211 0.84 6.93 18.35
CA GLU A 211 -0.37 6.51 19.05
C GLU A 211 -1.41 5.98 18.05
N VAL A 212 -2.24 5.05 18.47
CA VAL A 212 -3.16 4.32 17.60
C VAL A 212 -4.64 4.69 17.78
N ALA A 213 -4.98 5.49 18.80
CA ALA A 213 -6.37 5.78 19.15
C ALA A 213 -7.12 6.48 17.99
N SER A 214 -6.43 7.36 17.25
CA SER A 214 -6.99 8.05 16.09
C SER A 214 -7.16 7.15 14.87
N LEU A 215 -6.43 6.03 14.78
CA LEU A 215 -6.37 5.18 13.60
C LEU A 215 -7.50 4.16 13.48
N THR A 216 -8.22 3.84 14.57
CA THR A 216 -9.21 2.74 14.61
C THR A 216 -10.19 2.78 13.44
N ARG A 217 -10.70 3.98 13.10
CA ARG A 217 -11.63 4.14 11.97
C ARG A 217 -10.99 3.95 10.60
N ASP A 218 -9.73 4.35 10.47
CA ASP A 218 -9.01 4.30 9.18
C ASP A 218 -8.56 2.89 8.84
N VAL A 219 -8.30 2.07 9.86
CA VAL A 219 -7.90 0.66 9.70
C VAL A 219 -9.07 -0.33 9.83
N ASP A 220 -10.27 0.15 10.18
CA ASP A 220 -11.46 -0.68 10.43
C ASP A 220 -11.71 -1.68 9.29
N ALA A 221 -11.84 -2.96 9.67
CA ALA A 221 -12.11 -4.08 8.79
C ALA A 221 -11.19 -4.18 7.55
N ALA A 222 -9.97 -3.61 7.59
CA ALA A 222 -8.99 -3.77 6.51
C ALA A 222 -8.69 -5.26 6.26
N ASP A 223 -8.57 -5.66 5.00
CA ASP A 223 -8.17 -7.03 4.67
C ASP A 223 -6.70 -7.27 5.03
N ALA A 224 -5.85 -6.24 4.91
CA ALA A 224 -4.51 -6.22 5.48
C ALA A 224 -4.16 -4.82 6.01
N LEU A 225 -3.43 -4.80 7.13
CA LEU A 225 -2.82 -3.63 7.73
C LEU A 225 -1.30 -3.77 7.69
N VAL A 226 -0.62 -2.86 7.00
CA VAL A 226 0.84 -2.70 7.08
C VAL A 226 1.12 -1.57 8.05
N ILE A 227 1.88 -1.85 9.12
CA ILE A 227 2.18 -0.87 10.16
C ILE A 227 3.52 -1.19 10.84
N GLU A 228 4.12 -0.19 11.48
CA GLU A 228 5.37 -0.38 12.23
C GLU A 228 5.20 -1.26 13.49
N ALA A 229 6.32 -1.91 13.88
CA ALA A 229 6.51 -2.52 15.18
C ALA A 229 7.98 -2.36 15.60
N THR A 230 8.37 -1.11 15.83
CA THR A 230 9.77 -0.75 16.07
C THR A 230 10.28 -1.26 17.40
N PHE A 231 9.41 -1.43 18.41
CA PHE A 231 9.76 -1.84 19.75
C PHE A 231 8.95 -3.05 20.25
N LEU A 232 9.48 -3.73 21.27
CA LEU A 232 8.72 -4.64 22.12
C LEU A 232 8.12 -3.89 23.31
N ASP A 233 7.06 -4.43 23.92
CA ASP A 233 6.34 -3.79 25.02
C ASP A 233 7.21 -3.60 26.27
N ARG A 234 8.20 -4.48 26.49
CA ARG A 234 9.20 -4.28 27.55
C ARG A 234 9.99 -2.97 27.43
N ASP A 235 10.05 -2.40 26.24
CA ASP A 235 10.68 -1.10 25.94
C ASP A 235 9.65 0.01 25.61
N SER A 236 8.39 -0.13 26.06
CA SER A 236 7.29 0.79 25.76
C SER A 236 7.57 2.26 26.14
N ALA A 237 8.32 2.48 27.22
CA ALA A 237 8.77 3.83 27.60
C ALA A 237 9.69 4.45 26.55
N LEU A 238 10.58 3.66 25.96
CA LEU A 238 11.47 4.09 24.89
C LEU A 238 10.69 4.29 23.57
N ALA A 239 9.76 3.40 23.28
CA ALA A 239 8.85 3.51 22.14
C ALA A 239 8.14 4.88 22.17
N ARG A 240 7.48 5.22 23.26
CA ARG A 240 6.83 6.54 23.45
C ARG A 240 7.80 7.71 23.31
N ALA A 241 8.97 7.62 23.93
CA ALA A 241 9.98 8.69 23.86
C ALA A 241 10.51 8.91 22.42
N ARG A 242 10.44 7.89 21.58
CA ARG A 242 10.89 7.93 20.19
C ARG A 242 9.73 8.13 19.19
N GLY A 243 8.48 8.13 19.66
CA GLY A 243 7.29 8.30 18.82
C GLY A 243 6.98 7.08 17.94
N HIS A 244 7.17 5.87 18.48
CA HIS A 244 6.95 4.61 17.78
C HIS A 244 6.07 3.64 18.58
N LEU A 245 5.56 2.61 17.89
CA LEU A 245 4.76 1.55 18.49
C LEU A 245 5.60 0.40 19.05
N THR A 246 4.96 -0.34 19.96
CA THR A 246 5.35 -1.70 20.29
C THR A 246 4.58 -2.71 19.43
N ALA A 247 5.12 -3.91 19.29
CA ALA A 247 4.45 -4.99 18.58
C ALA A 247 3.08 -5.32 19.20
N ALA A 248 2.99 -5.29 20.54
CA ALA A 248 1.76 -5.47 21.28
C ALA A 248 0.71 -4.39 20.94
N THR A 249 1.11 -3.11 20.85
CA THR A 249 0.19 -2.01 20.51
C THR A 249 -0.33 -2.15 19.08
N ALA A 250 0.52 -2.47 18.12
CA ALA A 250 0.11 -2.70 16.73
C ALA A 250 -0.86 -3.89 16.60
N ALA A 251 -0.60 -4.98 17.33
CA ALA A 251 -1.45 -6.17 17.34
C ALA A 251 -2.82 -5.91 18.01
N SER A 252 -2.85 -5.12 19.09
CA SER A 252 -4.11 -4.71 19.74
C SER A 252 -4.97 -3.89 18.79
N LEU A 253 -4.39 -2.89 18.10
CA LEU A 253 -5.11 -2.13 17.08
C LEU A 253 -5.72 -3.04 16.00
N ALA A 254 -4.92 -4.01 15.49
CA ALA A 254 -5.40 -4.93 14.46
C ALA A 254 -6.56 -5.82 14.94
N SER A 255 -6.49 -6.26 16.20
CA SER A 255 -7.55 -7.05 16.85
C SER A 255 -8.82 -6.23 17.00
N ASP A 256 -8.72 -5.03 17.60
CA ASP A 256 -9.87 -4.16 17.90
C ASP A 256 -10.57 -3.66 16.63
N ALA A 257 -9.81 -3.44 15.55
CA ALA A 257 -10.33 -3.00 14.26
C ALA A 257 -10.78 -4.17 13.34
N GLY A 258 -10.73 -5.42 13.78
CA GLY A 258 -11.15 -6.57 12.98
C GLY A 258 -10.37 -6.74 11.67
N VAL A 259 -9.07 -6.43 11.68
CA VAL A 259 -8.18 -6.55 10.52
C VAL A 259 -8.08 -8.01 10.04
N GLY A 260 -7.88 -8.22 8.74
CA GLY A 260 -7.72 -9.53 8.15
C GLY A 260 -6.35 -10.16 8.41
N GLU A 261 -5.29 -9.45 8.11
CA GLU A 261 -3.90 -9.83 8.32
C GLU A 261 -3.10 -8.62 8.78
N LEU A 262 -2.24 -8.80 9.77
CA LEU A 262 -1.33 -7.76 10.25
C LEU A 262 0.07 -8.02 9.70
N LEU A 263 0.61 -7.04 8.98
CA LEU A 263 1.93 -7.06 8.36
C LEU A 263 2.81 -6.05 9.07
N LEU A 264 3.70 -6.53 9.95
CA LEU A 264 4.58 -5.68 10.75
C LEU A 264 5.89 -5.41 10.02
N THR A 265 6.20 -4.13 9.85
CA THR A 265 7.41 -3.61 9.21
C THR A 265 8.14 -2.62 10.12
N HIS A 266 9.13 -1.89 9.61
CA HIS A 266 9.90 -0.91 10.36
C HIS A 266 10.53 -1.51 11.62
N ILE A 267 11.27 -2.61 11.41
CA ILE A 267 11.79 -3.45 12.48
C ILE A 267 13.15 -2.92 12.95
N SER A 268 13.26 -2.68 14.25
CA SER A 268 14.53 -2.27 14.86
C SER A 268 15.51 -3.44 14.91
N GLY A 269 16.77 -3.19 14.54
CA GLY A 269 17.87 -4.16 14.72
C GLY A 269 18.19 -4.51 16.18
N ARG A 270 17.46 -3.92 17.15
CA ARG A 270 17.57 -4.22 18.58
C ARG A 270 17.01 -5.61 18.92
N TYR A 271 16.04 -6.10 18.17
CA TYR A 271 15.30 -7.32 18.46
C TYR A 271 15.44 -8.34 17.34
N ARG A 272 15.32 -9.61 17.70
CA ARG A 272 15.14 -10.67 16.71
C ARG A 272 13.70 -10.64 16.19
N PRO A 273 13.46 -10.88 14.90
CA PRO A 273 12.10 -10.89 14.34
C PRO A 273 11.16 -11.85 15.06
N GLU A 274 11.68 -12.96 15.59
CA GLU A 274 10.92 -13.96 16.31
C GLU A 274 10.31 -13.39 17.61
N GLU A 275 11.04 -12.54 18.34
CA GLU A 275 10.55 -11.91 19.57
C GLU A 275 9.37 -10.98 19.29
N ILE A 276 9.47 -10.20 18.19
CA ILE A 276 8.38 -9.30 17.74
C ILE A 276 7.17 -10.12 17.32
N LYS A 277 7.40 -11.24 16.61
CA LYS A 277 6.33 -12.14 16.17
C LYS A 277 5.62 -12.79 17.35
N GLU A 278 6.36 -13.29 18.32
CA GLU A 278 5.80 -13.95 19.52
C GLU A 278 4.91 -12.98 20.29
N GLU A 279 5.37 -11.74 20.52
CA GLU A 279 4.59 -10.73 21.22
C GLU A 279 3.31 -10.38 20.47
N ALA A 280 3.39 -10.06 19.18
CA ALA A 280 2.25 -9.65 18.40
C ALA A 280 1.27 -10.80 18.14
N ALA A 281 1.74 -12.00 17.80
CA ALA A 281 0.89 -13.15 17.50
C ALA A 281 0.15 -13.67 18.74
N GLY A 282 0.68 -13.44 19.95
CA GLY A 282 -0.01 -13.72 21.20
C GLY A 282 -1.31 -12.90 21.37
N ILE A 283 -1.40 -11.73 20.72
CA ILE A 283 -2.57 -10.84 20.76
C ILE A 283 -3.41 -10.99 19.48
N PHE A 284 -2.75 -10.99 18.31
CA PHE A 284 -3.40 -11.14 17.02
C PHE A 284 -2.72 -12.26 16.20
N PRO A 285 -3.25 -13.49 16.19
CA PRO A 285 -2.60 -14.65 15.57
C PRO A 285 -2.29 -14.52 14.08
N ARG A 286 -3.09 -13.73 13.33
CA ARG A 286 -2.86 -13.47 11.90
C ARG A 286 -1.83 -12.36 11.69
N THR A 287 -0.69 -12.47 12.36
CA THR A 287 0.43 -11.53 12.28
C THR A 287 1.60 -12.13 11.51
N ARG A 288 2.17 -11.35 10.62
CA ARG A 288 3.41 -11.64 9.91
C ARG A 288 4.41 -10.52 10.10
N ILE A 289 5.65 -10.87 10.46
CA ILE A 289 6.78 -9.95 10.38
C ILE A 289 7.32 -10.03 8.96
N VAL A 290 7.29 -8.92 8.24
CA VAL A 290 7.78 -8.90 6.86
C VAL A 290 9.30 -8.71 6.80
N ALA A 291 9.89 -9.25 5.75
CA ALA A 291 11.30 -9.10 5.40
C ALA A 291 11.44 -8.45 4.02
N ASP A 292 12.64 -7.96 3.73
CA ASP A 292 12.96 -7.46 2.40
C ASP A 292 12.72 -8.54 1.35
N PHE A 293 12.08 -8.15 0.26
CA PHE A 293 11.66 -9.00 -0.86
C PHE A 293 10.50 -9.97 -0.59
N ASP A 294 9.83 -9.87 0.56
CA ASP A 294 8.57 -10.60 0.75
C ASP A 294 7.53 -10.13 -0.29
N HIS A 295 6.88 -11.12 -0.92
CA HIS A 295 5.76 -10.93 -1.82
C HIS A 295 4.48 -11.44 -1.15
N ILE A 296 3.49 -10.58 -1.02
CA ILE A 296 2.22 -10.89 -0.34
C ILE A 296 1.05 -10.41 -1.20
N SER A 297 0.13 -11.33 -1.51
CA SER A 297 -1.11 -11.00 -2.19
C SER A 297 -2.23 -10.76 -1.18
N VAL A 298 -2.90 -9.63 -1.25
CA VAL A 298 -4.02 -9.25 -0.40
C VAL A 298 -5.31 -9.25 -1.21
N ALA A 299 -6.21 -10.17 -0.87
CA ALA A 299 -7.54 -10.26 -1.48
C ALA A 299 -8.62 -9.82 -0.49
N ALA A 300 -9.76 -9.38 -1.02
CA ALA A 300 -10.94 -9.12 -0.21
C ALA A 300 -11.37 -10.37 0.56
N ARG A 301 -11.64 -10.24 1.86
CA ARG A 301 -12.28 -11.28 2.67
C ARG A 301 -13.76 -11.40 2.27
N SER A 302 -14.30 -12.61 2.30
CA SER A 302 -15.75 -12.81 2.13
C SER A 302 -16.53 -12.07 3.23
N ALA A 303 -17.73 -11.59 2.90
CA ALA A 303 -18.58 -10.86 3.85
C ALA A 303 -18.86 -11.68 5.15
N SER A 304 -18.92 -13.01 5.05
CA SER A 304 -19.07 -13.89 6.22
C SER A 304 -17.86 -13.91 7.16
N ALA A 305 -16.67 -13.55 6.67
CA ALA A 305 -15.46 -13.49 7.49
C ALA A 305 -15.28 -12.13 8.19
N LYS A 306 -16.06 -11.10 7.82
CA LYS A 306 -16.02 -9.75 8.42
C LYS A 306 -16.94 -9.60 9.64
N VAL A 307 -17.84 -10.55 9.89
CA VAL A 307 -18.88 -10.49 10.97
C VAL A 307 -18.58 -11.45 12.13
N GLY A 308 -17.48 -12.18 12.06
CA GLY A 308 -17.15 -13.21 13.05
C GLY A 308 -16.04 -12.77 14.01
N ILE A 309 -16.39 -11.96 14.98
CA ILE A 309 -15.71 -11.87 16.30
C ILE A 309 -16.81 -11.81 17.35
#